data_d71efe6472cb56cbbf139407f0471f9a
#
_entry.id   d71efe6472cb56cbbf139407f0471f9a
#
_cell.length_a   1.000
_cell.length_b   1.000
_cell.length_c   1.000
_cell.angle_alpha   90.00
_cell.angle_beta   90.00
_cell.angle_gamma   90.00
#
_symmetry.space_group_name_H-M   'P 1'
#
loop_
_entity.id
_entity.type
_entity.pdbx_description
1 polymer ?
#
loop_
_entity_poly.entity_id
_entity_poly.type
_entity_poly.pdbx_seq_one_letter_code
_entity_poly.pdbx_strand_id
1 'polypeptide(L)'
;VLILAITCDRNVVFVRQYRHGVGEILLELPGGGFNSMEEDSLQAAARELEEETGYVSDHMVSLATLYDNPVKDTNTIHLIMAEQAQPSGIQNLDITEEVEIVLVPIDEIMRKIEQGEICVSGTIAALFLGLKFLS
;
A
#
# COMPACT_ATOMS: atom_id res chain seq x y z
N VAL A 1 7.37 -4.67 -1.62
CA VAL A 1 6.72 -3.47 -2.18
C VAL A 1 5.62 -2.99 -1.28
N LEU A 2 5.35 -1.70 -1.32
CA LEU A 2 4.25 -1.05 -0.63
C LEU A 2 3.59 -0.10 -1.63
N ILE A 3 2.27 -0.19 -1.78
CA ILE A 3 1.59 0.47 -2.89
C ILE A 3 0.62 1.54 -2.41
N LEU A 4 0.84 2.77 -2.86
CA LEU A 4 -0.10 3.87 -2.69
C LEU A 4 -1.00 3.89 -3.93
N ALA A 5 -2.16 3.27 -3.83
CA ALA A 5 -3.13 3.19 -4.92
C ALA A 5 -4.20 4.26 -4.73
N ILE A 6 -4.37 5.10 -5.74
CA ILE A 6 -5.31 6.22 -5.72
C ILE A 6 -6.34 6.01 -6.81
N THR A 7 -7.61 5.99 -6.42
CA THR A 7 -8.72 5.81 -7.37
C THR A 7 -9.05 7.11 -8.10
N CYS A 8 -9.82 7.00 -9.18
CA CYS A 8 -10.28 8.18 -9.92
C CYS A 8 -11.12 9.12 -9.05
N ASP A 9 -11.77 8.59 -8.02
CA ASP A 9 -12.58 9.37 -7.08
C ASP A 9 -11.73 9.99 -5.96
N ARG A 10 -10.40 9.94 -6.07
CA ARG A 10 -9.45 10.49 -5.11
C ARG A 10 -9.54 9.83 -3.73
N ASN A 11 -9.71 8.52 -3.72
CA ASN A 11 -9.61 7.69 -2.52
C ASN A 11 -8.31 6.89 -2.57
N VAL A 12 -7.73 6.69 -1.40
CA VAL A 12 -6.57 5.80 -1.25
C VAL A 12 -7.07 4.43 -0.82
N VAL A 13 -6.53 3.39 -1.43
CA VAL A 13 -6.89 2.00 -1.13
C VAL A 13 -6.04 1.51 0.04
N PHE A 14 -6.68 1.29 1.18
CA PHE A 14 -6.04 0.73 2.38
C PHE A 14 -6.53 -0.68 2.63
N VAL A 15 -5.76 -1.40 3.42
CA VAL A 15 -6.17 -2.67 4.01
C VAL A 15 -6.15 -2.55 5.53
N ARG A 16 -7.12 -3.17 6.19
CA ARG A 16 -7.15 -3.28 7.65
C ARG A 16 -6.84 -4.72 7.98
N GLN A 17 -5.78 -4.94 8.73
CA GLN A 17 -5.23 -6.26 8.95
C GLN A 17 -4.73 -6.42 10.38
N TYR A 18 -5.01 -7.60 10.98
CA TYR A 18 -4.46 -7.91 12.28
C TYR A 18 -2.97 -8.24 12.17
N ARG A 19 -2.17 -7.61 13.01
CA ARG A 19 -0.72 -7.84 13.07
C ARG A 19 -0.36 -8.48 14.42
N HIS A 20 0.04 -9.74 14.36
CA HIS A 20 0.37 -10.52 15.56
C HIS A 20 1.50 -9.90 16.39
N GLY A 21 2.48 -9.28 15.74
CA GLY A 21 3.62 -8.69 16.41
C GLY A 21 3.26 -7.60 17.42
N VAL A 22 2.21 -6.85 17.16
CA VAL A 22 1.74 -5.78 18.05
C VAL A 22 0.39 -6.10 18.70
N GLY A 23 -0.26 -7.19 18.27
CA GLY A 23 -1.54 -7.60 18.80
C GLY A 23 -2.69 -6.66 18.49
N GLU A 24 -2.63 -5.94 17.35
CA GLU A 24 -3.62 -4.96 16.97
C GLU A 24 -3.99 -5.05 15.50
N ILE A 25 -5.17 -4.54 15.17
CA ILE A 25 -5.62 -4.37 13.80
C ILE A 25 -5.11 -3.01 13.32
N LEU A 26 -4.32 -3.01 12.24
CA LEU A 26 -3.71 -1.80 11.70
C LEU A 26 -4.26 -1.45 10.33
N LEU A 27 -4.35 -0.15 10.06
CA LEU A 27 -4.72 0.39 8.76
C LEU A 27 -3.44 0.67 7.98
N GLU A 28 -3.24 -0.06 6.88
CA GLU A 28 -1.98 -0.03 6.13
C GLU A 28 -2.24 0.06 4.63
N LEU A 29 -1.24 0.52 3.90
CA LEU A 29 -1.25 0.36 2.45
C LEU A 29 -1.01 -1.11 2.09
N PRO A 30 -1.60 -1.59 0.98
CA PRO A 30 -1.33 -2.95 0.52
C PRO A 30 0.11 -3.13 0.10
N GLY A 31 0.62 -4.33 0.23
CA GLY A 31 1.98 -4.64 -0.14
C GLY A 31 2.33 -6.09 0.10
N GLY A 32 3.56 -6.43 -0.19
CA GLY A 32 4.06 -7.78 0.02
C GLY A 32 5.50 -7.93 -0.43
N GLY A 33 6.06 -9.10 -0.19
CA GLY A 33 7.40 -9.42 -0.62
C GLY A 33 7.47 -9.79 -2.09
N PHE A 34 8.64 -9.68 -2.68
CA PHE A 34 8.89 -10.17 -4.03
C PHE A 34 10.33 -10.63 -4.18
N ASN A 35 10.55 -11.48 -5.18
CA ASN A 35 11.87 -11.97 -5.51
C ASN A 35 12.40 -11.17 -6.71
N SER A 36 13.42 -10.33 -6.47
CA SER A 36 14.01 -9.48 -7.50
C SER A 36 14.67 -10.26 -8.64
N MET A 37 14.89 -11.56 -8.46
CA MET A 37 15.41 -12.43 -9.52
C MET A 37 14.32 -12.86 -10.50
N GLU A 38 13.04 -12.78 -10.10
CA GLU A 38 11.91 -13.25 -10.89
C GLU A 38 11.05 -12.13 -11.46
N GLU A 39 10.96 -11.00 -10.76
CA GLU A 39 10.13 -9.88 -11.18
C GLU A 39 10.75 -8.56 -10.70
N ASP A 40 10.43 -7.45 -11.37
CA ASP A 40 10.83 -6.14 -10.88
C ASP A 40 9.80 -5.60 -9.89
N SER A 41 10.10 -4.46 -9.25
CA SER A 41 9.23 -3.89 -8.21
C SER A 41 7.86 -3.45 -8.74
N LEU A 42 7.78 -2.96 -9.98
CA LEU A 42 6.51 -2.54 -10.57
C LEU A 42 5.62 -3.75 -10.88
N GLN A 43 6.21 -4.83 -11.39
CA GLN A 43 5.48 -6.08 -11.62
C GLN A 43 4.97 -6.66 -10.31
N ALA A 44 5.81 -6.67 -9.29
CA ALA A 44 5.44 -7.13 -7.96
C ALA A 44 4.31 -6.28 -7.37
N ALA A 45 4.38 -4.96 -7.54
CA ALA A 45 3.35 -4.06 -7.06
C ALA A 45 2.00 -4.33 -7.74
N ALA A 46 2.00 -4.50 -9.06
CA ALA A 46 0.78 -4.81 -9.79
C ALA A 46 0.16 -6.12 -9.32
N ARG A 47 0.98 -7.14 -9.14
CA ARG A 47 0.53 -8.46 -8.67
C ARG A 47 -0.03 -8.38 -7.25
N GLU A 48 0.71 -7.78 -6.33
CA GLU A 48 0.29 -7.68 -4.94
C GLU A 48 -0.98 -6.82 -4.77
N LEU A 49 -1.08 -5.73 -5.52
CA LEU A 49 -2.26 -4.88 -5.46
C LEU A 49 -3.51 -5.66 -5.86
N GLU A 50 -3.45 -6.39 -6.97
CA GLU A 50 -4.58 -7.18 -7.43
C GLU A 50 -4.89 -8.34 -6.49
N GLU A 51 -3.88 -9.10 -6.07
CA GLU A 51 -4.07 -10.24 -5.17
C GLU A 51 -4.67 -9.81 -3.83
N GLU A 52 -4.20 -8.70 -3.27
CA GLU A 52 -4.60 -8.29 -1.93
C GLU A 52 -5.88 -7.45 -1.92
N THR A 53 -6.12 -6.65 -2.95
CA THR A 53 -7.24 -5.70 -2.95
C THR A 53 -8.23 -5.87 -4.09
N GLY A 54 -7.86 -6.56 -5.16
CA GLY A 54 -8.66 -6.63 -6.37
C GLY A 54 -8.59 -5.37 -7.24
N TYR A 55 -7.71 -4.43 -6.92
CA TYR A 55 -7.51 -3.22 -7.71
C TYR A 55 -6.37 -3.39 -8.71
N VAL A 56 -6.48 -2.69 -9.84
CA VAL A 56 -5.46 -2.64 -10.88
C VAL A 56 -5.21 -1.22 -11.32
N SER A 57 -4.04 -0.96 -11.89
CA SER A 57 -3.69 0.36 -12.42
C SER A 57 -2.75 0.20 -13.62
N ASP A 58 -2.96 1.01 -14.65
CA ASP A 58 -2.05 1.09 -15.80
C ASP A 58 -1.00 2.18 -15.64
N HIS A 59 -1.04 2.93 -14.53
CA HIS A 59 -0.15 4.06 -14.28
C HIS A 59 0.56 3.86 -12.95
N MET A 60 1.64 3.11 -12.98
CA MET A 60 2.46 2.86 -11.79
C MET A 60 3.81 3.52 -11.90
N VAL A 61 4.26 4.16 -10.83
CA VAL A 61 5.54 4.85 -10.77
C VAL A 61 6.23 4.56 -9.43
N SER A 62 7.54 4.35 -9.50
CA SER A 62 8.34 4.15 -8.30
C SER A 62 8.54 5.51 -7.60
N LEU A 63 8.21 5.58 -6.31
CA LEU A 63 8.41 6.79 -5.51
C LEU A 63 9.77 6.81 -4.84
N ALA A 64 10.16 5.72 -4.21
CA ALA A 64 11.41 5.62 -3.48
C ALA A 64 11.69 4.18 -3.09
N THR A 65 12.94 3.93 -2.73
CA THR A 65 13.35 2.69 -2.07
C THR A 65 13.97 3.09 -0.74
N LEU A 66 13.41 2.60 0.35
CA LEU A 66 13.80 2.98 1.71
C LEU A 66 14.28 1.75 2.48
N TYR A 67 15.18 1.99 3.42
CA TYR A 67 15.48 0.96 4.42
C TYR A 67 14.35 0.92 5.43
N ASP A 68 13.95 -0.27 5.83
CA ASP A 68 12.89 -0.46 6.82
C ASP A 68 13.43 -0.30 8.23
N ASN A 69 14.39 -1.13 8.60
CA ASN A 69 14.98 -1.10 9.94
C ASN A 69 16.48 -1.40 9.85
N PRO A 70 17.31 -0.40 9.44
CA PRO A 70 18.73 -0.64 9.18
C PRO A 70 19.56 -0.99 10.43
N VAL A 71 19.01 -0.79 11.62
CA VAL A 71 19.66 -1.20 12.86
C VAL A 71 19.64 -2.72 13.02
N LYS A 72 18.61 -3.39 12.49
CA LYS A 72 18.41 -4.84 12.69
C LYS A 72 18.66 -5.67 11.44
N ASP A 73 18.35 -5.13 10.25
CA ASP A 73 18.38 -5.94 9.04
C ASP A 73 18.70 -5.09 7.81
N THR A 74 18.75 -5.75 6.65
CA THR A 74 19.07 -5.10 5.38
C THR A 74 17.82 -4.95 4.49
N ASN A 75 16.63 -5.19 5.02
CA ASN A 75 15.39 -5.13 4.25
C ASN A 75 15.13 -3.72 3.72
N THR A 76 14.66 -3.66 2.49
CA THR A 76 14.24 -2.42 1.86
C THR A 76 12.76 -2.48 1.51
N ILE A 77 12.14 -1.31 1.45
CA ILE A 77 10.76 -1.15 1.02
C ILE A 77 10.77 -0.35 -0.27
N HIS A 78 10.17 -0.91 -1.32
CA HIS A 78 9.96 -0.19 -2.57
C HIS A 78 8.58 0.44 -2.51
N LEU A 79 8.54 1.77 -2.50
CA LEU A 79 7.29 2.55 -2.47
C LEU A 79 6.84 2.82 -3.90
N ILE A 80 5.65 2.35 -4.24
CA ILE A 80 5.10 2.45 -5.60
C ILE A 80 3.78 3.21 -5.52
N MET A 81 3.58 4.17 -6.42
CA MET A 81 2.29 4.84 -6.56
C MET A 81 1.55 4.27 -7.76
N ALA A 82 0.29 3.91 -7.57
CA ALA A 82 -0.60 3.44 -8.62
C ALA A 82 -1.71 4.46 -8.79
N GLU A 83 -1.70 5.19 -9.90
CA GLU A 83 -2.71 6.19 -10.20
C GLU A 83 -3.87 5.58 -10.97
N GLN A 84 -5.04 6.20 -10.86
CA GLN A 84 -6.27 5.78 -11.55
C GLN A 84 -6.57 4.30 -11.30
N ALA A 85 -6.40 3.87 -10.05
CA ALA A 85 -6.69 2.51 -9.66
C ALA A 85 -8.18 2.23 -9.75
N GLN A 86 -8.53 1.04 -10.23
CA GLN A 86 -9.92 0.62 -10.39
C GLN A 86 -10.05 -0.86 -10.08
N PRO A 87 -11.25 -1.31 -9.68
CA PRO A 87 -11.47 -2.75 -9.48
C PRO A 87 -11.23 -3.52 -10.77
N SER A 88 -10.56 -4.67 -10.66
CA SER A 88 -10.25 -5.51 -11.82
C SER A 88 -11.48 -6.25 -12.38
N GLY A 89 -12.53 -6.38 -11.56
CA GLY A 89 -13.69 -7.18 -11.92
C GLY A 89 -13.47 -8.67 -11.71
N ILE A 90 -12.25 -9.08 -11.37
CA ILE A 90 -11.90 -10.45 -11.06
C ILE A 90 -11.67 -10.52 -9.56
N GLN A 91 -12.66 -11.02 -8.83
CA GLN A 91 -12.49 -11.24 -7.40
C GLN A 91 -11.82 -12.59 -7.18
N ASN A 92 -10.51 -12.59 -7.27
CA ASN A 92 -9.70 -13.68 -6.74
C ASN A 92 -9.27 -13.32 -5.33
N LEU A 93 -10.26 -12.98 -4.55
CA LEU A 93 -10.02 -12.85 -3.13
C LEU A 93 -9.89 -14.26 -2.60
N ASP A 94 -8.69 -14.77 -2.53
CA ASP A 94 -8.33 -15.76 -1.53
C ASP A 94 -8.56 -15.10 -0.17
N ILE A 95 -9.82 -14.77 0.08
CA ILE A 95 -10.22 -14.20 1.35
C ILE A 95 -10.27 -15.32 2.37
N THR A 96 -9.16 -15.94 2.58
CA THR A 96 -8.95 -16.74 3.77
C THR A 96 -8.53 -15.83 4.90
N GLU A 97 -8.31 -14.56 4.57
CA GLU A 97 -7.65 -13.63 5.45
C GLU A 97 -8.62 -12.57 5.91
N GLU A 98 -8.55 -12.29 7.17
CA GLU A 98 -9.28 -11.24 7.86
C GLU A 98 -8.79 -9.86 7.41
N VAL A 99 -8.67 -9.67 6.09
CA VAL A 99 -8.22 -8.41 5.49
C VAL A 99 -9.44 -7.67 4.94
N GLU A 100 -9.67 -6.48 5.46
CA GLU A 100 -10.74 -5.60 5.02
C GLU A 100 -10.15 -4.50 4.14
N ILE A 101 -10.76 -4.26 2.98
CA ILE A 101 -10.36 -3.18 2.09
C ILE A 101 -11.11 -1.92 2.51
N VAL A 102 -10.36 -0.83 2.73
CA VAL A 102 -10.91 0.44 3.19
C VAL A 102 -10.49 1.54 2.24
N LEU A 103 -11.45 2.27 1.69
CA LEU A 103 -11.17 3.44 0.86
C LEU A 103 -11.23 4.69 1.73
N VAL A 104 -10.15 5.46 1.73
CA VAL A 104 -10.05 6.68 2.51
C VAL A 104 -9.85 7.87 1.57
N PRO A 105 -10.73 8.88 1.61
CA PRO A 105 -10.55 10.09 0.80
C PRO A 105 -9.21 10.75 1.12
N ILE A 106 -8.54 11.26 0.08
CA ILE A 106 -7.23 11.93 0.23
C ILE A 106 -7.32 13.03 1.29
N ASP A 107 -8.42 13.78 1.31
CA ASP A 107 -8.59 14.89 2.25
C ASP A 107 -8.66 14.47 3.72
N GLU A 108 -8.89 13.19 4.00
CA GLU A 108 -8.96 12.68 5.37
C GLU A 108 -7.67 12.04 5.86
N ILE A 109 -6.68 11.87 4.99
CA ILE A 109 -5.44 11.15 5.30
C ILE A 109 -4.69 11.81 6.46
N MET A 110 -4.45 13.13 6.39
CA MET A 110 -3.69 13.84 7.42
C MET A 110 -4.35 13.74 8.78
N ARG A 111 -5.68 13.87 8.83
CA ARG A 111 -6.41 13.75 10.09
C ARG A 111 -6.24 12.35 10.69
N LYS A 112 -6.31 11.31 9.86
CA LYS A 112 -6.15 9.93 10.34
C LYS A 112 -4.73 9.66 10.86
N ILE A 113 -3.72 10.26 10.24
CA ILE A 113 -2.35 10.18 10.74
C ILE A 113 -2.24 10.89 12.09
N GLU A 114 -2.76 12.12 12.20
CA GLU A 114 -2.70 12.90 13.41
C GLU A 114 -3.44 12.25 14.58
N GLN A 115 -4.53 11.55 14.29
CA GLN A 115 -5.32 10.85 15.29
C GLN A 115 -4.77 9.46 15.65
N GLY A 116 -3.72 9.02 14.97
CA GLY A 116 -3.11 7.73 15.24
C GLY A 116 -3.80 6.54 14.60
N GLU A 117 -4.80 6.73 13.76
CA GLU A 117 -5.43 5.63 13.02
C GLU A 117 -4.50 5.05 11.96
N ILE A 118 -3.71 5.91 11.32
CA ILE A 118 -2.64 5.50 10.40
C ILE A 118 -1.33 5.70 11.15
N CYS A 119 -0.67 4.62 11.53
CA CYS A 119 0.51 4.68 12.41
C CYS A 119 1.63 3.74 12.02
N VAL A 120 1.61 3.21 10.79
CA VAL A 120 2.70 2.37 10.27
C VAL A 120 3.67 3.24 9.49
N SER A 121 4.96 3.20 9.85
CA SER A 121 5.97 4.11 9.32
C SER A 121 6.10 4.06 7.79
N GLY A 122 6.15 2.88 7.19
CA GLY A 122 6.23 2.74 5.72
C GLY A 122 5.02 3.31 5.01
N THR A 123 3.84 3.08 5.56
CA THR A 123 2.58 3.64 5.05
C THR A 123 2.63 5.17 5.06
N ILE A 124 3.05 5.76 6.17
CA ILE A 124 3.13 7.22 6.31
C ILE A 124 4.15 7.80 5.33
N ALA A 125 5.32 7.16 5.18
CA ALA A 125 6.33 7.61 4.22
C ALA A 125 5.78 7.62 2.80
N ALA A 126 5.09 6.57 2.39
CA ALA A 126 4.49 6.49 1.06
C ALA A 126 3.43 7.57 0.83
N LEU A 127 2.59 7.81 1.85
CA LEU A 127 1.55 8.84 1.77
C LEU A 127 2.15 10.23 1.58
N PHE A 128 3.15 10.60 2.38
CA PHE A 128 3.79 11.91 2.24
C PHE A 128 4.46 12.09 0.89
N LEU A 129 5.22 11.09 0.43
CA LEU A 129 5.91 11.18 -0.85
C LEU A 129 4.94 11.20 -2.02
N GLY A 130 3.94 10.33 -2.00
CA GLY A 130 2.99 10.22 -3.09
C GLY A 130 2.04 11.40 -3.19
N LEU A 131 1.52 11.89 -2.06
CA LEU A 131 0.60 13.02 -2.06
C LEU A 131 1.31 14.32 -2.45
N LYS A 132 2.58 14.46 -2.10
CA LYS A 132 3.39 15.59 -2.57
C LYS A 132 3.55 15.57 -4.08
N PHE A 133 3.69 14.37 -4.67
CA PHE A 133 3.83 14.21 -6.12
C PHE A 133 2.58 14.67 -6.87
N LEU A 134 1.42 14.61 -6.23
CA LEU A 134 0.13 14.98 -6.83
C LEU A 134 -0.23 16.47 -6.66
N SER A 135 0.48 17.17 -5.81
CA SER A 135 0.17 18.57 -5.52
C SER A 135 0.79 19.57 -6.49
#